data_38f19c0b86477f1d5c4216bb9b2c8a3f
#
_entry.id   38f19c0b86477f1d5c4216bb9b2c8a3f
#
_cell.length_a   1.000
_cell.length_b   1.000
_cell.length_c   1.000
_cell.angle_alpha   90.00
_cell.angle_beta   90.00
_cell.angle_gamma   90.00
#
_symmetry.space_group_name_H-M   'P 1'
#
loop_
_entity.id
_entity.type
_entity.pdbx_description
1 polymer ?
#
loop_
_entity_poly.entity_id
_entity_poly.type
_entity_poly.pdbx_seq_one_letter_code
_entity_poly.pdbx_strand_id
1 'polypeptide(L)'
;MTAKKIIVVSASWEEASKYVRKAVSELAKERGIEVEFKEEDYEFLDKYGVKNEYGGIDIPQVFIQDEGGVKYIMSRVPLNERGQPDINAAKKIILEAMGEKV
;
A
#
# COMPACT_ATOMS: atom_id res chain seq x y z
N MET A 1 13.84 18.92 3.47
CA MET A 1 13.74 17.50 3.08
C MET A 1 12.36 16.98 3.43
N THR A 2 11.67 16.40 2.46
CA THR A 2 10.31 15.93 2.64
C THR A 2 10.29 14.56 3.32
N ALA A 3 9.61 14.47 4.46
CA ALA A 3 9.39 13.18 5.09
C ALA A 3 8.26 12.46 4.36
N LYS A 4 8.51 11.23 3.96
CA LYS A 4 7.52 10.39 3.30
C LYS A 4 7.12 9.26 4.24
N LYS A 5 5.85 8.91 4.23
CA LYS A 5 5.41 7.73 4.95
C LYS A 5 4.45 6.92 4.10
N ILE A 6 4.39 5.64 4.40
CA ILE A 6 3.48 4.72 3.73
C ILE A 6 2.24 4.61 4.61
N ILE A 7 1.06 4.69 4.00
CA ILE A 7 -0.21 4.48 4.68
C ILE A 7 -0.85 3.24 4.06
N VAL A 8 -1.25 2.30 4.91
CA VAL A 8 -1.93 1.09 4.46
C VAL A 8 -3.30 1.03 5.10
N VAL A 9 -4.34 1.03 4.28
CA VAL A 9 -5.69 0.76 4.77
C VAL A 9 -5.99 -0.70 4.46
N SER A 10 -6.21 -1.50 5.49
CA SER A 10 -6.39 -2.94 5.34
C SER A 10 -7.55 -3.43 6.19
N ALA A 11 -7.89 -4.69 6.04
CA ALA A 11 -8.93 -5.32 6.83
C ALA A 11 -8.47 -6.71 7.25
N SER A 12 -8.62 -7.02 8.52
CA SER A 12 -8.18 -8.31 9.06
C SER A 12 -8.91 -9.49 8.43
N TRP A 13 -10.14 -9.28 7.96
CA TRP A 13 -10.94 -10.32 7.30
C TRP A 13 -10.58 -10.53 5.82
N GLU A 14 -9.81 -9.61 5.22
CA GLU A 14 -9.45 -9.70 3.80
C GLU A 14 -8.08 -10.35 3.63
N GLU A 15 -8.06 -11.50 2.95
CA GLU A 15 -6.83 -12.27 2.76
C GLU A 15 -5.71 -11.47 2.07
N ALA A 16 -6.07 -10.66 1.08
CA ALA A 16 -5.08 -9.84 0.35
C ALA A 16 -4.38 -8.83 1.25
N SER A 17 -5.03 -8.37 2.33
CA SER A 17 -4.45 -7.42 3.28
C SER A 17 -3.23 -7.98 3.98
N LYS A 18 -3.23 -9.28 4.24
CA LYS A 18 -2.13 -9.98 4.91
C LYS A 18 -0.81 -9.82 4.13
N TYR A 19 -0.88 -9.98 2.82
CA TYR A 19 0.31 -9.89 1.97
C TYR A 19 0.78 -8.45 1.80
N VAL A 20 -0.15 -7.52 1.72
CA VAL A 20 0.19 -6.09 1.65
C VAL A 20 0.89 -5.66 2.93
N ARG A 21 0.34 -6.04 4.09
CA ARG A 21 0.98 -5.72 5.38
C ARG A 21 2.36 -6.32 5.49
N LYS A 22 2.55 -7.54 5.00
CA LYS A 22 3.85 -8.20 5.01
C LYS A 22 4.86 -7.43 4.18
N ALA A 23 4.52 -7.09 2.94
CA ALA A 23 5.41 -6.36 2.05
C ALA A 23 5.80 -5.01 2.65
N VAL A 24 4.83 -4.27 3.15
CA VAL A 24 5.07 -2.94 3.71
C VAL A 24 5.87 -3.01 5.00
N SER A 25 5.57 -3.97 5.88
CA SER A 25 6.31 -4.12 7.14
C SER A 25 7.76 -4.47 6.90
N GLU A 26 8.04 -5.37 5.96
CA GLU A 26 9.40 -5.73 5.62
C GLU A 26 10.15 -4.55 5.04
N LEU A 27 9.51 -3.82 4.12
CA LEU A 27 10.11 -2.66 3.49
C LEU A 27 10.41 -1.56 4.51
N ALA A 28 9.49 -1.31 5.42
CA ALA A 28 9.68 -0.32 6.48
C ALA A 28 10.89 -0.65 7.32
N LYS A 29 11.05 -1.92 7.67
CA LYS A 29 12.17 -2.39 8.48
C LYS A 29 13.50 -2.30 7.73
N GLU A 30 13.50 -2.70 6.46
CA GLU A 30 14.71 -2.72 5.62
C GLU A 30 15.22 -1.32 5.30
N ARG A 31 14.32 -0.37 5.14
CA ARG A 31 14.65 0.98 4.68
C ARG A 31 14.42 2.08 5.69
N GLY A 32 13.94 1.73 6.89
CA GLY A 32 13.64 2.74 7.93
C GLY A 32 12.54 3.71 7.53
N ILE A 33 11.53 3.25 6.80
CA ILE A 33 10.43 4.08 6.34
C ILE A 33 9.29 4.05 7.36
N GLU A 34 8.72 5.22 7.65
CA GLU A 34 7.56 5.32 8.53
C GLU A 34 6.33 4.71 7.86
N VAL A 35 5.55 3.94 8.62
CA VAL A 35 4.32 3.32 8.12
C VAL A 35 3.20 3.54 9.11
N GLU A 36 2.03 3.84 8.58
CA GLU A 36 0.80 3.93 9.36
C GLU A 36 -0.17 2.89 8.83
N PHE A 37 -0.65 2.02 9.72
CA PHE A 37 -1.67 1.03 9.38
C PHE A 37 -3.03 1.50 9.88
N LYS A 38 -4.02 1.50 8.99
CA LYS A 38 -5.40 1.87 9.30
C LYS A 38 -6.30 0.66 9.05
N GLU A 39 -7.05 0.27 10.07
CA GLU A 39 -7.97 -0.86 9.94
C GLU A 39 -9.32 -0.37 9.46
N GLU A 40 -9.76 -0.85 8.29
CA GLU A 40 -11.10 -0.57 7.74
C GLU A 40 -11.48 0.91 7.79
N ASP A 41 -10.54 1.79 7.43
CA ASP A 41 -10.79 3.23 7.46
C ASP A 41 -11.46 3.68 6.16
N TYR A 42 -12.76 3.52 6.08
CA TYR A 42 -13.51 3.82 4.87
C TYR A 42 -13.63 5.33 4.61
N GLU A 43 -13.53 6.16 5.64
CA GLU A 43 -13.51 7.61 5.45
C GLU A 43 -12.25 8.02 4.69
N PHE A 44 -11.12 7.43 5.07
CA PHE A 44 -9.85 7.67 4.39
C PHE A 44 -9.92 7.18 2.95
N LEU A 45 -10.46 5.98 2.73
CA LEU A 45 -10.59 5.40 1.39
C LEU A 45 -11.53 6.20 0.52
N ASP A 46 -12.60 6.74 1.09
CA ASP A 46 -13.55 7.56 0.33
C ASP A 46 -12.88 8.84 -0.15
N LYS A 47 -12.00 9.40 0.66
CA LYS A 47 -11.32 10.67 0.33
C LYS A 47 -10.12 10.47 -0.60
N TYR A 48 -9.30 9.47 -0.36
CA TYR A 48 -8.03 9.29 -1.06
C TYR A 48 -7.93 8.03 -1.91
N GLY A 49 -8.76 7.06 -1.67
CA GLY A 49 -8.70 5.79 -2.35
C GLY A 49 -9.25 5.84 -3.77
N VAL A 50 -9.00 4.78 -4.51
CA VAL A 50 -9.57 4.61 -5.84
C VAL A 50 -10.77 3.68 -5.76
N LYS A 51 -11.74 3.90 -6.63
CA LYS A 51 -12.93 3.07 -6.74
C LYS A 51 -12.77 2.13 -7.92
N ASN A 52 -13.33 0.92 -7.78
CA ASN A 52 -13.33 -0.03 -8.88
C ASN A 52 -14.37 0.38 -9.93
N GLU A 53 -14.47 -0.39 -11.01
CA GLU A 53 -15.37 -0.08 -12.14
C GLU A 53 -16.85 -0.08 -11.77
N TYR A 54 -17.20 -0.68 -10.63
CA TYR A 54 -18.58 -0.72 -10.14
C TYR A 54 -18.87 0.37 -9.10
N GLY A 55 -17.92 1.26 -8.86
CA GLY A 55 -18.05 2.32 -7.86
C GLY A 55 -17.79 1.88 -6.43
N GLY A 56 -17.38 0.63 -6.22
CA GLY A 56 -17.04 0.12 -4.90
C GLY A 56 -15.61 0.48 -4.50
N ILE A 57 -15.36 0.42 -3.20
CA ILE A 57 -14.04 0.71 -2.66
C ILE A 57 -13.36 -0.61 -2.31
N ASP A 58 -12.23 -0.88 -2.97
CA ASP A 58 -11.45 -2.08 -2.69
C ASP A 58 -10.60 -1.88 -1.44
N ILE A 59 -10.37 -2.95 -0.72
CA ILE A 59 -9.45 -3.00 0.40
C ILE A 59 -8.63 -4.28 0.23
N PRO A 60 -7.30 -4.26 0.40
CA PRO A 60 -6.48 -3.17 0.94
C PRO A 60 -6.11 -2.12 -0.11
N GLN A 61 -5.64 -0.97 0.35
CA GLN A 61 -5.05 0.05 -0.51
C GLN A 61 -3.83 0.64 0.18
N VAL A 62 -2.81 0.96 -0.62
CA VAL A 62 -1.54 1.51 -0.14
C VAL A 62 -1.36 2.90 -0.70
N PHE A 63 -0.92 3.81 0.15
CA PHE A 63 -0.72 5.22 -0.20
C PHE A 63 0.64 5.68 0.29
N ILE A 64 1.14 6.74 -0.34
CA ILE A 64 2.31 7.47 0.14
C ILE A 64 1.85 8.87 0.49
N GLN A 65 2.28 9.35 1.66
CA GLN A 65 2.03 10.72 2.08
C GLN A 65 3.34 11.47 2.15
N ASP A 66 3.38 12.64 1.54
CA ASP A 66 4.49 13.59 1.65
C ASP A 66 3.90 14.99 1.75
N GLU A 67 4.74 16.03 1.64
CA GLU A 67 4.26 17.41 1.74
C GLU A 67 3.31 17.81 0.61
N GLY A 68 3.32 17.07 -0.50
CA GLY A 68 2.40 17.30 -1.61
C GLY A 68 1.04 16.66 -1.42
N GLY A 69 0.88 15.87 -0.36
CA GLY A 69 -0.40 15.22 -0.04
C GLY A 69 -0.33 13.71 -0.05
N VAL A 70 -1.49 13.08 -0.17
CA VAL A 70 -1.65 11.64 -0.16
C VAL A 70 -1.87 11.14 -1.58
N LYS A 71 -1.15 10.09 -1.95
CA LYS A 71 -1.18 9.53 -3.30
C LYS A 71 -1.39 8.03 -3.24
N TYR A 72 -2.36 7.53 -3.98
CA TYR A 72 -2.61 6.10 -4.12
C TYR A 72 -1.47 5.42 -4.90
N ILE A 73 -1.06 4.25 -4.44
CA ILE A 73 0.04 3.50 -5.08
C ILE A 73 -0.43 2.15 -5.63
N MET A 74 -1.07 1.35 -4.79
CA MET A 74 -1.49 0.02 -5.22
C MET A 74 -2.56 -0.52 -4.29
N SER A 75 -3.26 -1.54 -4.74
CA SER A 75 -4.23 -2.26 -3.91
C SER A 75 -3.66 -3.60 -3.48
N ARG A 76 -3.72 -4.59 -4.34
CA ARG A 76 -3.25 -5.94 -4.01
C ARG A 76 -1.80 -6.12 -4.40
N VAL A 77 -1.10 -6.99 -3.67
CA VAL A 77 0.24 -7.44 -4.06
C VAL A 77 0.13 -8.15 -5.41
N PRO A 78 1.00 -7.81 -6.38
CA PRO A 78 0.99 -8.52 -7.68
C PRO A 78 1.23 -10.00 -7.51
N LEU A 79 0.70 -10.79 -8.43
CA LEU A 79 0.93 -12.23 -8.44
C LEU A 79 2.10 -12.56 -9.35
N ASN A 80 2.87 -13.58 -8.96
CA ASN A 80 3.94 -14.09 -9.81
C ASN A 80 3.37 -15.04 -10.87
N GLU A 81 4.24 -15.67 -11.65
CA GLU A 81 3.85 -16.57 -12.72
C GLU A 81 3.02 -17.77 -12.22
N ARG A 82 3.19 -18.13 -10.95
CA ARG A 82 2.46 -19.25 -10.34
C ARG A 82 1.17 -18.82 -9.66
N GLY A 83 0.80 -17.56 -9.80
CA GLY A 83 -0.40 -17.03 -9.17
C GLY A 83 -0.26 -16.81 -7.67
N GLN A 84 0.96 -16.72 -7.17
CA GLN A 84 1.23 -16.48 -5.75
C GLN A 84 1.60 -15.02 -5.52
N PRO A 85 1.30 -14.46 -4.32
CA PRO A 85 1.67 -13.08 -4.02
C PRO A 85 3.17 -12.87 -4.13
N ASP A 86 3.56 -11.87 -4.91
CA ASP A 86 4.97 -11.52 -5.13
C ASP A 86 5.34 -10.33 -4.25
N ILE A 87 5.85 -10.62 -3.06
CA ILE A 87 6.19 -9.60 -2.07
C ILE A 87 7.28 -8.66 -2.60
N ASN A 88 8.28 -9.20 -3.30
CA ASN A 88 9.34 -8.38 -3.85
C ASN A 88 8.86 -7.42 -4.93
N ALA A 89 7.92 -7.85 -5.76
CA ALA A 89 7.31 -6.99 -6.76
C ALA A 89 6.55 -5.84 -6.09
N ALA A 90 5.83 -6.13 -5.00
CA ALA A 90 5.12 -5.09 -4.26
C ALA A 90 6.09 -4.06 -3.67
N LYS A 91 7.19 -4.52 -3.08
CA LYS A 91 8.21 -3.62 -2.53
C LYS A 91 8.79 -2.71 -3.62
N LYS A 92 9.05 -3.28 -4.79
CA LYS A 92 9.59 -2.53 -5.93
C LYS A 92 8.63 -1.42 -6.37
N ILE A 93 7.34 -1.74 -6.48
CA ILE A 93 6.33 -0.76 -6.86
C ILE A 93 6.31 0.40 -5.86
N ILE A 94 6.33 0.10 -4.58
CA ILE A 94 6.30 1.12 -3.53
C ILE A 94 7.56 1.99 -3.58
N LEU A 95 8.73 1.37 -3.70
CA LEU A 95 9.99 2.11 -3.76
C LEU A 95 10.06 3.02 -4.98
N GLU A 96 9.64 2.54 -6.13
CA GLU A 96 9.61 3.35 -7.34
C GLU A 96 8.66 4.55 -7.18
N ALA A 97 7.51 4.32 -6.56
CA ALA A 97 6.54 5.39 -6.30
C ALA A 97 7.09 6.44 -5.34
N MET A 98 7.97 6.03 -4.43
CA MET A 98 8.62 6.95 -3.49
C MET A 98 9.83 7.66 -4.08
N GLY A 99 10.23 7.29 -5.29
CA GLY A 99 11.43 7.85 -5.91
C GLY A 99 12.71 7.25 -5.36
N GLU A 100 12.61 6.11 -4.68
CA GLU A 100 13.77 5.41 -4.13
C GLU A 100 14.37 4.45 -5.15
N LYS A 101 15.66 4.16 -4.99
CA LYS A 101 16.29 3.15 -5.81
C LYS A 101 15.81 1.76 -5.41
N VAL A 102 15.56 0.97 -6.41
CA VAL A 102 15.09 -0.39 -6.23
C VAL A 102 16.26 -1.35 -6.05
#